data_616ef08fcb1a7e4bd67cf3456594d377
#
_entry.id   616ef08fcb1a7e4bd67cf3456594d377
#
_cell.length_a   1.000
_cell.length_b   1.000
_cell.length_c   1.000
_cell.angle_alpha   90.00
_cell.angle_beta   90.00
_cell.angle_gamma   90.00
#
_symmetry.space_group_name_H-M   'P 1'
#
loop_
_entity.id
_entity.type
_entity.pdbx_description
1 polymer ?
#
loop_
_entity_poly.entity_id
_entity_poly.type
_entity_poly.pdbx_seq_one_letter_code
_entity_poly.pdbx_strand_id
1 'polypeptide(L)'
;MFFNTTKSTYLFLFLTTIFFLSSCKQTSQIPVQEKKEKEIVIEKKDTIILTAADQTGIYIPKILNKNIGIVANQTSIINKISKFNPDITQIHLVDYLHNSTKINVKKVFAPEHGFRGKADAGEKIKDGIDTKTGLPIISLYGKNKKPSKKQLEDIDLMIFDIQDVGARFYTYISTLHYVMEACAENNIPLLVLDRPNPNAHYVDGPMLETEHKSFIGMHKVPVVYGMTIGEYGKMINGEKWLKNEIQCDLTVIPNKNYTHNSSYSLPVKPSPNLPNDTSINLYPSLCFFEGTNVSVGRGTSKQFQVVGSPFHHLENHKYSFTPKPNEGAKYPKHENKECFGYDLSSEKKLDQLSLKWLIEFYNAHKEHSKEKVFFTSFFTKLAGTKLLQEQIENGLSEEEIRTTWQKDLEEFKKVRAKYLLYE
;
A
#
# COMPACT_ATOMS: atom_id res chain seq x y z
N MET A 1 -64.82 9.38 -44.75
CA MET A 1 -65.12 10.50 -45.66
C MET A 1 -63.83 10.92 -46.26
N PHE A 2 -63.71 10.64 -47.55
CA PHE A 2 -62.95 11.29 -48.65
C PHE A 2 -61.41 11.48 -48.46
N PHE A 3 -60.57 10.69 -49.20
CA PHE A 3 -60.11 10.86 -50.59
C PHE A 3 -59.22 12.07 -50.72
N ASN A 4 -58.03 12.13 -51.38
CA ASN A 4 -57.54 11.43 -52.61
C ASN A 4 -56.03 11.78 -52.73
N THR A 5 -55.11 10.85 -53.09
CA THR A 5 -54.54 10.61 -54.44
C THR A 5 -54.05 11.87 -55.19
N THR A 6 -52.91 11.93 -55.83
CA THR A 6 -52.41 11.20 -57.00
C THR A 6 -50.98 11.68 -57.36
N LYS A 7 -50.09 10.77 -57.76
CA LYS A 7 -49.53 10.50 -59.11
C LYS A 7 -48.59 11.56 -59.69
N SER A 8 -47.33 11.20 -59.90
CA SER A 8 -46.80 10.60 -61.13
C SER A 8 -46.53 11.62 -62.27
N THR A 9 -45.38 11.69 -62.86
CA THR A 9 -45.12 11.35 -64.27
C THR A 9 -43.69 11.67 -64.69
N TYR A 10 -43.11 10.70 -65.37
CA TYR A 10 -41.97 10.65 -66.26
C TYR A 10 -41.82 11.83 -67.20
N LEU A 11 -40.55 12.14 -67.62
CA LEU A 11 -40.28 12.37 -69.04
C LEU A 11 -38.83 12.09 -69.38
N PHE A 12 -38.68 11.22 -70.37
CA PHE A 12 -37.55 10.85 -71.21
C PHE A 12 -37.19 11.99 -72.17
N LEU A 13 -35.96 12.08 -72.67
CA LEU A 13 -35.49 12.06 -74.07
C LEU A 13 -34.09 12.68 -74.18
N PHE A 14 -33.18 12.02 -74.68
CA PHE A 14 -32.58 11.79 -76.00
C PHE A 14 -31.37 12.68 -76.35
N LEU A 15 -30.29 11.94 -76.50
CA LEU A 15 -29.26 11.96 -77.59
C LEU A 15 -28.79 13.33 -78.13
N THR A 16 -27.49 13.53 -78.16
CA THR A 16 -26.71 13.56 -79.44
C THR A 16 -25.21 13.41 -79.13
N THR A 17 -24.64 12.48 -79.86
CA THR A 17 -23.22 12.22 -80.09
C THR A 17 -22.53 13.30 -80.78
N ILE A 18 -21.33 13.76 -80.36
CA ILE A 18 -20.32 14.33 -81.26
C ILE A 18 -18.95 13.76 -80.87
N PHE A 19 -18.42 12.97 -81.81
CA PHE A 19 -17.05 12.49 -81.89
C PHE A 19 -16.10 13.69 -82.16
N PHE A 20 -15.07 13.86 -81.35
CA PHE A 20 -13.82 14.49 -81.80
C PHE A 20 -12.64 13.65 -81.32
N LEU A 21 -12.00 13.05 -82.26
CA LEU A 21 -10.68 12.45 -82.20
C LEU A 21 -9.64 13.56 -82.00
N SER A 22 -8.83 13.54 -80.98
CA SER A 22 -7.51 14.12 -80.92
C SER A 22 -6.56 13.31 -80.15
N SER A 23 -5.54 12.92 -80.83
CA SER A 23 -4.41 12.07 -80.59
C SER A 23 -3.49 12.56 -79.45
N CYS A 24 -2.93 11.55 -78.72
CA CYS A 24 -1.58 11.52 -78.15
C CYS A 24 -1.21 12.43 -76.97
N LYS A 25 -1.05 11.85 -75.82
CA LYS A 25 0.30 11.54 -75.20
C LYS A 25 0.11 10.71 -73.96
N GLN A 26 0.55 9.47 -74.01
CA GLN A 26 0.71 8.60 -72.90
C GLN A 26 1.84 9.12 -71.99
N THR A 27 1.48 9.76 -70.90
CA THR A 27 2.41 9.97 -69.79
C THR A 27 2.16 8.88 -68.76
N SER A 28 3.08 7.95 -68.64
CA SER A 28 3.10 6.90 -67.67
C SER A 28 3.13 7.52 -66.25
N GLN A 29 2.00 7.52 -65.59
CA GLN A 29 1.97 7.79 -64.13
C GLN A 29 2.41 6.52 -63.41
N ILE A 30 3.58 6.61 -62.79
CA ILE A 30 4.06 5.63 -61.80
C ILE A 30 3.11 5.71 -60.60
N PRO A 31 2.52 4.60 -60.13
CA PRO A 31 1.72 4.63 -58.90
C PRO A 31 2.65 4.92 -57.73
N VAL A 32 2.45 6.08 -57.09
CA VAL A 32 3.04 6.37 -55.80
C VAL A 32 2.41 5.42 -54.79
N GLN A 33 3.14 4.37 -54.44
CA GLN A 33 2.81 3.54 -53.26
C GLN A 33 2.96 4.47 -52.05
N GLU A 34 1.86 4.84 -51.42
CA GLU A 34 1.84 5.32 -50.04
C GLU A 34 2.51 4.26 -49.15
N LYS A 35 3.76 4.52 -48.78
CA LYS A 35 4.38 3.81 -47.66
C LYS A 35 3.58 4.14 -46.42
N LYS A 36 2.66 3.24 -46.03
CA LYS A 36 2.20 3.22 -44.66
C LYS A 36 3.43 3.06 -43.77
N GLU A 37 3.85 4.16 -43.14
CA GLU A 37 4.75 4.09 -41.99
C GLU A 37 4.12 3.12 -40.99
N LYS A 38 4.74 1.98 -40.84
CA LYS A 38 4.45 1.11 -39.71
C LYS A 38 4.86 1.92 -38.50
N GLU A 39 3.86 2.39 -37.73
CA GLU A 39 4.08 2.79 -36.34
C GLU A 39 4.84 1.65 -35.67
N ILE A 40 6.11 1.92 -35.36
CA ILE A 40 6.91 1.02 -34.54
C ILE A 40 6.29 1.16 -33.15
N VAL A 41 5.37 0.26 -32.82
CA VAL A 41 4.95 0.02 -31.45
C VAL A 41 6.20 -0.49 -30.74
N ILE A 42 6.93 0.44 -30.11
CA ILE A 42 7.99 0.09 -29.19
C ILE A 42 7.26 -0.64 -28.04
N GLU A 43 7.27 -1.96 -28.06
CA GLU A 43 6.88 -2.75 -26.90
C GLU A 43 7.69 -2.20 -25.73
N LYS A 44 7.00 -1.58 -24.80
CA LYS A 44 7.58 -1.06 -23.56
C LYS A 44 8.12 -2.29 -22.83
N LYS A 45 9.41 -2.59 -23.01
CA LYS A 45 10.10 -3.68 -22.34
C LYS A 45 9.83 -3.49 -20.86
N ASP A 46 9.12 -4.42 -20.23
CA ASP A 46 8.83 -4.37 -18.80
C ASP A 46 10.14 -4.21 -18.05
N THR A 47 10.41 -2.98 -17.62
CA THR A 47 11.62 -2.67 -16.89
C THR A 47 11.43 -3.15 -15.45
N ILE A 48 12.27 -4.09 -15.02
CA ILE A 48 12.25 -4.64 -13.65
C ILE A 48 12.36 -3.49 -12.66
N ILE A 49 11.42 -3.42 -11.72
CA ILE A 49 11.49 -2.49 -10.59
C ILE A 49 12.57 -2.99 -9.64
N LEU A 50 13.54 -2.12 -9.33
CA LEU A 50 14.56 -2.37 -8.33
C LEU A 50 14.23 -1.57 -7.07
N THR A 51 14.16 -2.25 -5.93
CA THR A 51 14.06 -1.55 -4.64
C THR A 51 15.36 -0.81 -4.33
N ALA A 52 15.33 0.12 -3.39
CA ALA A 52 16.56 0.76 -2.96
C ALA A 52 17.59 -0.25 -2.43
N ALA A 53 17.13 -1.28 -1.72
CA ALA A 53 17.98 -2.34 -1.20
C ALA A 53 18.71 -3.14 -2.30
N ASP A 54 18.11 -3.29 -3.49
CA ASP A 54 18.73 -3.97 -4.64
C ASP A 54 19.89 -3.18 -5.23
N GLN A 55 19.92 -1.86 -5.01
CA GLN A 55 20.89 -0.93 -5.60
C GLN A 55 22.14 -0.77 -4.72
N THR A 56 22.78 -1.88 -4.35
CA THR A 56 23.92 -1.92 -3.42
C THR A 56 25.06 -0.97 -3.80
N GLY A 57 25.31 -0.76 -5.10
CA GLY A 57 26.32 0.17 -5.59
C GLY A 57 26.09 1.64 -5.19
N ILE A 58 24.86 2.03 -4.85
CA ILE A 58 24.51 3.40 -4.47
C ILE A 58 24.72 3.66 -2.98
N TYR A 59 24.31 2.72 -2.11
CA TYR A 59 24.35 2.97 -0.67
C TYR A 59 25.54 2.35 0.05
N ILE A 60 26.15 1.27 -0.46
CA ILE A 60 27.33 0.68 0.17
C ILE A 60 28.46 1.70 0.37
N PRO A 61 28.83 2.56 -0.62
CA PRO A 61 29.87 3.57 -0.40
C PRO A 61 29.57 4.55 0.76
N LYS A 62 28.28 4.76 1.09
CA LYS A 62 27.86 5.69 2.17
C LYS A 62 28.00 5.10 3.57
N ILE A 63 28.11 3.76 3.67
CA ILE A 63 28.11 3.03 4.94
C ILE A 63 29.44 2.32 5.22
N LEU A 64 30.42 2.42 4.32
CA LEU A 64 31.77 1.85 4.54
C LEU A 64 32.42 2.46 5.78
N ASN A 65 33.09 1.63 6.57
CA ASN A 65 33.84 1.99 7.78
C ASN A 65 32.99 2.68 8.88
N LYS A 66 31.66 2.47 8.86
CA LYS A 66 30.74 2.95 9.88
C LYS A 66 30.16 1.82 10.71
N ASN A 67 29.87 2.12 11.97
CA ASN A 67 29.09 1.25 12.84
C ASN A 67 27.60 1.46 12.50
N ILE A 68 26.93 0.40 12.04
CA ILE A 68 25.59 0.48 11.47
C ILE A 68 24.55 -0.14 12.43
N GLY A 69 23.48 0.62 12.72
CA GLY A 69 22.23 0.08 13.23
C GLY A 69 21.25 -0.14 12.07
N ILE A 70 20.51 -1.23 12.07
CA ILE A 70 19.56 -1.53 10.98
C ILE A 70 18.17 -1.76 11.55
N VAL A 71 17.20 -0.95 11.13
CA VAL A 71 15.77 -1.21 11.38
C VAL A 71 15.27 -2.10 10.25
N ALA A 72 14.94 -3.35 10.59
CA ALA A 72 14.67 -4.40 9.61
C ALA A 72 13.68 -5.44 10.12
N ASN A 73 12.97 -6.08 9.19
CA ASN A 73 12.16 -7.26 9.42
C ASN A 73 12.30 -8.27 8.27
N GLN A 74 11.44 -9.29 8.21
CA GLN A 74 11.48 -10.32 7.16
C GLN A 74 11.41 -9.78 5.72
N THR A 75 10.89 -8.56 5.53
CA THR A 75 10.76 -7.94 4.21
C THR A 75 12.03 -7.26 3.72
N SER A 76 13.04 -7.13 4.59
CA SER A 76 14.32 -6.47 4.31
C SER A 76 15.19 -7.37 3.44
N ILE A 77 14.81 -7.60 2.19
CA ILE A 77 15.50 -8.47 1.25
C ILE A 77 16.13 -7.70 0.10
N ILE A 78 17.21 -8.24 -0.43
CA ILE A 78 17.89 -7.85 -1.66
C ILE A 78 17.61 -8.93 -2.70
N ASN A 79 17.14 -8.54 -3.88
CA ASN A 79 17.00 -9.42 -5.03
C ASN A 79 18.30 -9.37 -5.85
N LYS A 80 19.02 -10.47 -5.90
CA LYS A 80 20.19 -10.60 -6.74
C LYS A 80 19.80 -11.21 -8.08
N ILE A 81 19.91 -10.40 -9.13
CA ILE A 81 19.74 -10.87 -10.50
C ILE A 81 21.15 -11.20 -11.02
N SER A 82 21.43 -12.47 -11.23
CA SER A 82 22.68 -12.91 -11.87
C SER A 82 22.58 -12.76 -13.39
N LYS A 83 23.63 -12.23 -14.01
CA LYS A 83 23.73 -12.21 -15.49
C LYS A 83 23.78 -13.62 -16.11
N PHE A 84 24.15 -14.62 -15.32
CA PHE A 84 24.36 -16.01 -15.77
C PHE A 84 23.26 -16.97 -15.34
N ASN A 85 22.42 -16.58 -14.38
CA ASN A 85 21.25 -17.34 -13.95
C ASN A 85 20.08 -16.38 -13.83
N PRO A 86 18.97 -16.56 -14.61
CA PRO A 86 17.80 -15.72 -14.52
C PRO A 86 17.02 -15.88 -13.19
N ASP A 87 17.37 -16.90 -12.38
CA ASP A 87 16.73 -17.08 -11.08
C ASP A 87 17.12 -15.95 -10.13
N ILE A 88 16.09 -15.28 -9.61
CA ILE A 88 16.27 -14.24 -8.60
C ILE A 88 16.61 -14.90 -7.26
N THR A 89 17.85 -14.72 -6.80
CA THR A 89 18.24 -15.16 -5.46
C THR A 89 17.98 -14.05 -4.46
N GLN A 90 17.18 -14.35 -3.43
CA GLN A 90 16.88 -13.42 -2.35
C GLN A 90 17.84 -13.62 -1.17
N ILE A 91 18.37 -12.51 -0.66
CA ILE A 91 19.18 -12.50 0.56
C ILE A 91 18.68 -11.41 1.49
N HIS A 92 18.56 -11.69 2.77
CA HIS A 92 18.19 -10.69 3.76
C HIS A 92 19.28 -9.60 3.86
N LEU A 93 18.89 -8.32 3.88
CA LEU A 93 19.81 -7.17 3.91
C LEU A 93 20.83 -7.28 5.07
N VAL A 94 20.35 -7.62 6.27
CA VAL A 94 21.23 -7.75 7.46
C VAL A 94 22.26 -8.85 7.24
N ASP A 95 21.86 -10.00 6.70
CA ASP A 95 22.80 -11.10 6.41
C ASP A 95 23.84 -10.69 5.36
N TYR A 96 23.40 -9.96 4.34
CA TYR A 96 24.30 -9.46 3.29
C TYR A 96 25.32 -8.46 3.82
N LEU A 97 24.89 -7.50 4.63
CA LEU A 97 25.77 -6.48 5.19
C LEU A 97 26.70 -7.05 6.27
N HIS A 98 26.19 -7.94 7.13
CA HIS A 98 26.97 -8.57 8.20
C HIS A 98 28.12 -9.45 7.66
N ASN A 99 27.89 -10.12 6.53
CA ASN A 99 28.93 -10.95 5.89
C ASN A 99 30.01 -10.13 5.16
N SER A 100 29.89 -8.80 5.09
CA SER A 100 30.88 -7.93 4.49
C SER A 100 31.95 -7.55 5.49
N THR A 101 33.22 -7.82 5.18
CA THR A 101 34.39 -7.45 6.02
C THR A 101 34.61 -5.93 6.14
N LYS A 102 33.92 -5.13 5.30
CA LYS A 102 34.07 -3.67 5.23
C LYS A 102 32.93 -2.90 5.91
N ILE A 103 31.93 -3.60 6.47
CA ILE A 103 30.75 -2.98 7.09
C ILE A 103 30.58 -3.57 8.50
N ASN A 104 30.49 -2.70 9.50
CA ASN A 104 30.33 -3.12 10.88
C ASN A 104 28.86 -2.99 11.32
N VAL A 105 28.07 -4.05 11.13
CA VAL A 105 26.69 -4.10 11.65
C VAL A 105 26.74 -4.38 13.16
N LYS A 106 26.23 -3.45 13.97
CA LYS A 106 26.28 -3.53 15.44
C LYS A 106 25.01 -4.14 16.02
N LYS A 107 23.83 -3.71 15.55
CA LYS A 107 22.55 -4.04 16.14
C LYS A 107 21.44 -4.05 15.09
N VAL A 108 20.43 -4.86 15.33
CA VAL A 108 19.17 -4.85 14.56
C VAL A 108 18.05 -4.32 15.43
N PHE A 109 17.25 -3.42 14.90
CA PHE A 109 16.06 -2.87 15.54
C PHE A 109 14.83 -3.49 14.87
N ALA A 110 14.03 -4.22 15.63
CA ALA A 110 12.91 -5.01 15.13
C ALA A 110 11.57 -4.31 15.41
N PRO A 111 10.77 -3.99 14.37
CA PRO A 111 9.44 -3.42 14.55
C PRO A 111 8.41 -4.49 14.95
N GLU A 112 7.13 -4.16 14.90
CA GLU A 112 6.03 -5.12 15.00
C GLU A 112 6.26 -6.34 14.11
N HIS A 113 5.82 -7.52 14.50
CA HIS A 113 6.09 -8.83 13.92
C HIS A 113 7.53 -9.35 14.08
N GLY A 114 8.46 -8.56 14.63
CA GLY A 114 9.82 -8.99 14.93
C GLY A 114 10.76 -9.03 13.73
N PHE A 115 12.04 -9.30 13.99
CA PHE A 115 13.09 -9.26 12.98
C PHE A 115 12.93 -10.33 11.88
N ARG A 116 12.52 -11.54 12.23
CA ARG A 116 12.32 -12.63 11.26
C ARG A 116 10.83 -12.92 10.97
N GLY A 117 9.91 -12.02 11.40
CA GLY A 117 8.50 -12.04 11.01
C GLY A 117 7.65 -13.15 11.62
N LYS A 118 8.00 -13.67 12.78
CA LYS A 118 7.30 -14.81 13.41
C LYS A 118 6.27 -14.43 14.47
N ALA A 119 6.17 -13.14 14.84
CA ALA A 119 5.27 -12.70 15.89
C ALA A 119 3.90 -12.27 15.33
N ASP A 120 2.82 -12.58 16.11
CA ASP A 120 1.47 -12.13 15.79
C ASP A 120 1.32 -10.61 15.86
N ALA A 121 0.28 -10.05 15.22
CA ALA A 121 -0.07 -8.65 15.39
C ALA A 121 -0.37 -8.34 16.87
N GLY A 122 0.27 -7.29 17.39
CA GLY A 122 0.13 -6.92 18.81
C GLY A 122 0.96 -7.78 19.78
N GLU A 123 1.65 -8.83 19.33
CA GLU A 123 2.49 -9.65 20.19
C GLU A 123 3.74 -8.90 20.66
N LYS A 124 4.08 -9.04 21.93
CA LYS A 124 5.30 -8.41 22.49
C LYS A 124 6.55 -9.05 21.92
N ILE A 125 7.33 -8.25 21.24
CA ILE A 125 8.65 -8.63 20.75
C ILE A 125 9.67 -8.32 21.84
N LYS A 126 10.49 -9.30 22.19
CA LYS A 126 11.55 -9.16 23.21
C LYS A 126 12.88 -8.89 22.54
N ASP A 127 13.76 -8.18 23.26
CA ASP A 127 15.17 -8.09 22.91
C ASP A 127 15.78 -9.51 22.91
N GLY A 128 16.77 -9.72 22.06
CA GLY A 128 17.39 -11.04 21.91
C GLY A 128 18.69 -10.99 21.08
N ILE A 129 19.08 -12.14 20.60
CA ILE A 129 20.22 -12.30 19.69
C ILE A 129 19.73 -13.06 18.47
N ASP A 130 20.06 -12.56 17.29
CA ASP A 130 19.76 -13.26 16.04
C ASP A 130 20.64 -14.53 15.93
N THR A 131 20.00 -15.67 15.85
CA THR A 131 20.71 -16.97 15.85
C THR A 131 21.60 -17.18 14.60
N LYS A 132 21.32 -16.45 13.52
CA LYS A 132 22.05 -16.58 12.27
C LYS A 132 23.31 -15.71 12.23
N THR A 133 23.24 -14.49 12.74
CA THR A 133 24.34 -13.51 12.68
C THR A 133 25.03 -13.26 14.01
N GLY A 134 24.42 -13.68 15.13
CA GLY A 134 24.90 -13.32 16.47
C GLY A 134 24.64 -11.86 16.87
N LEU A 135 23.96 -11.07 16.04
CA LEU A 135 23.72 -9.65 16.29
C LEU A 135 22.64 -9.46 17.38
N PRO A 136 22.82 -8.46 18.25
CA PRO A 136 21.76 -8.04 19.17
C PRO A 136 20.52 -7.57 18.43
N ILE A 137 19.34 -8.04 18.84
CA ILE A 137 18.04 -7.56 18.38
C ILE A 137 17.43 -6.71 19.47
N ILE A 138 17.06 -5.48 19.11
CA ILE A 138 16.36 -4.53 19.97
C ILE A 138 14.93 -4.38 19.47
N SER A 139 13.96 -4.63 20.33
CA SER A 139 12.54 -4.48 20.02
C SER A 139 12.14 -3.01 19.99
N LEU A 140 11.48 -2.60 18.91
CA LEU A 140 10.81 -1.29 18.76
C LEU A 140 9.28 -1.43 18.85
N TYR A 141 8.79 -2.41 19.62
CA TYR A 141 7.36 -2.65 19.77
C TYR A 141 6.94 -2.83 21.24
N GLY A 142 5.69 -2.52 21.54
CA GLY A 142 5.15 -2.57 22.90
C GLY A 142 5.50 -1.32 23.71
N LYS A 143 6.26 -1.46 24.78
CA LYS A 143 6.64 -0.33 25.65
C LYS A 143 7.79 0.53 25.07
N ASN A 144 8.69 -0.09 24.32
CA ASN A 144 9.88 0.53 23.76
C ASN A 144 9.70 0.75 22.25
N LYS A 145 9.02 1.83 21.86
CA LYS A 145 8.75 2.16 20.44
C LYS A 145 9.82 3.03 19.81
N LYS A 146 10.57 3.77 20.62
CA LYS A 146 11.62 4.70 20.20
C LYS A 146 12.96 4.20 20.71
N PRO A 147 13.99 4.09 19.87
CA PRO A 147 15.34 3.76 20.32
C PRO A 147 15.82 4.74 21.40
N SER A 148 16.28 4.21 22.52
CA SER A 148 16.89 5.05 23.59
C SER A 148 18.32 5.44 23.22
N LYS A 149 18.84 6.52 23.84
CA LYS A 149 20.23 6.95 23.67
C LYS A 149 21.22 5.79 23.91
N LYS A 150 21.00 4.99 24.96
CA LYS A 150 21.84 3.81 25.28
C LYS A 150 21.81 2.75 24.18
N GLN A 151 20.64 2.55 23.53
CA GLN A 151 20.53 1.58 22.44
C GLN A 151 21.20 2.08 21.16
N LEU A 152 21.40 3.39 21.02
CA LEU A 152 22.08 4.05 19.90
C LEU A 152 23.57 4.27 20.14
N GLU A 153 24.11 3.96 21.32
CA GLU A 153 25.55 4.00 21.56
C GLU A 153 26.29 3.16 20.52
N ASP A 154 27.44 3.65 20.06
CA ASP A 154 28.30 3.03 19.03
C ASP A 154 27.67 2.90 17.64
N ILE A 155 26.63 3.66 17.32
CA ILE A 155 26.02 3.72 15.99
C ILE A 155 26.41 5.03 15.31
N ASP A 156 27.09 4.93 14.17
CA ASP A 156 27.48 6.09 13.35
C ASP A 156 26.43 6.43 12.29
N LEU A 157 25.61 5.45 11.90
CA LEU A 157 24.53 5.59 10.90
C LEU A 157 23.46 4.55 11.12
N MET A 158 22.21 4.98 11.04
CA MET A 158 21.05 4.10 11.06
C MET A 158 20.56 3.84 9.64
N ILE A 159 20.22 2.59 9.32
CA ILE A 159 19.51 2.19 8.09
C ILE A 159 18.09 1.82 8.45
N PHE A 160 17.13 2.26 7.66
CA PHE A 160 15.73 1.84 7.73
C PHE A 160 15.36 1.12 6.43
N ASP A 161 15.00 -0.17 6.52
CA ASP A 161 14.62 -1.00 5.39
C ASP A 161 13.45 -1.90 5.74
N ILE A 162 12.24 -1.41 5.56
CA ILE A 162 10.98 -2.13 5.87
C ILE A 162 9.96 -1.87 4.78
N GLN A 163 9.24 -2.92 4.36
CA GLN A 163 8.13 -2.82 3.41
C GLN A 163 6.87 -2.30 4.11
N ASP A 164 6.38 -1.15 3.67
CA ASP A 164 5.09 -0.60 4.04
C ASP A 164 3.99 -0.98 3.03
N VAL A 165 2.71 -0.82 3.39
CA VAL A 165 1.56 -1.16 2.53
C VAL A 165 0.67 0.04 2.20
N GLY A 166 1.05 1.26 2.59
CA GLY A 166 0.36 2.49 2.22
C GLY A 166 -0.93 2.77 2.99
N ALA A 167 -1.14 2.17 4.15
CA ALA A 167 -2.29 2.38 5.00
C ALA A 167 -1.90 2.98 6.35
N ARG A 168 -2.54 4.07 6.78
CA ARG A 168 -2.19 4.85 7.98
C ARG A 168 -2.06 4.01 9.24
N PHE A 169 -2.91 3.02 9.44
CA PHE A 169 -2.91 2.18 10.63
C PHE A 169 -1.90 1.02 10.56
N TYR A 170 -1.17 0.88 9.44
CA TYR A 170 -0.05 -0.05 9.34
C TYR A 170 1.20 0.61 9.95
N THR A 171 1.69 0.07 11.06
CA THR A 171 2.49 0.79 12.06
C THR A 171 3.91 1.17 11.66
N TYR A 172 4.40 0.77 10.48
CA TYR A 172 5.80 1.02 10.10
C TYR A 172 6.12 2.50 9.84
N ILE A 173 5.14 3.31 9.41
CA ILE A 173 5.31 4.78 9.35
C ILE A 173 5.48 5.39 10.74
N SER A 174 4.85 4.81 11.77
CA SER A 174 5.02 5.24 13.16
C SER A 174 6.36 4.79 13.74
N THR A 175 6.83 3.61 13.35
CA THR A 175 8.20 3.14 13.66
C THR A 175 9.24 4.06 13.03
N LEU A 176 9.06 4.43 11.74
CA LEU A 176 9.94 5.39 11.06
C LEU A 176 10.01 6.72 11.80
N HIS A 177 8.85 7.28 12.21
CA HIS A 177 8.79 8.52 12.98
C HIS A 177 9.67 8.45 14.24
N TYR A 178 9.51 7.41 15.04
CA TYR A 178 10.29 7.29 16.29
C TYR A 178 11.78 7.03 16.05
N VAL A 179 12.13 6.34 14.99
CA VAL A 179 13.53 6.16 14.59
C VAL A 179 14.13 7.47 14.12
N MET A 180 13.42 8.24 13.29
CA MET A 180 13.84 9.59 12.86
C MET A 180 14.05 10.51 14.04
N GLU A 181 13.11 10.51 14.99
CA GLU A 181 13.20 11.35 16.18
C GLU A 181 14.40 10.96 17.06
N ALA A 182 14.62 9.65 17.29
CA ALA A 182 15.77 9.17 18.05
C ALA A 182 17.10 9.50 17.36
N CYS A 183 17.17 9.37 16.04
CA CYS A 183 18.35 9.74 15.25
C CYS A 183 18.64 11.22 15.33
N ALA A 184 17.62 12.09 15.17
CA ALA A 184 17.76 13.53 15.27
C ALA A 184 18.24 13.98 16.66
N GLU A 185 17.67 13.41 17.73
CA GLU A 185 18.05 13.73 19.12
C GLU A 185 19.50 13.34 19.46
N ASN A 186 20.08 12.38 18.72
CA ASN A 186 21.44 11.88 18.96
C ASN A 186 22.42 12.21 17.83
N ASN A 187 22.05 13.07 16.87
CA ASN A 187 22.86 13.48 15.72
C ASN A 187 23.37 12.29 14.89
N ILE A 188 22.54 11.25 14.71
CA ILE A 188 22.85 10.07 13.91
C ILE A 188 22.16 10.21 12.55
N PRO A 189 22.88 10.16 11.42
CA PRO A 189 22.26 10.14 10.10
C PRO A 189 21.38 8.91 9.91
N LEU A 190 20.24 9.09 9.23
CA LEU A 190 19.32 8.03 8.86
C LEU A 190 19.31 7.83 7.35
N LEU A 191 19.59 6.63 6.91
CA LEU A 191 19.47 6.20 5.52
C LEU A 191 18.23 5.32 5.35
N VAL A 192 17.25 5.79 4.62
CA VAL A 192 16.05 5.01 4.26
C VAL A 192 16.28 4.34 2.91
N LEU A 193 16.21 3.03 2.88
CA LEU A 193 16.17 2.24 1.65
C LEU A 193 14.71 2.08 1.26
N ASP A 194 14.28 2.88 0.27
CA ASP A 194 12.86 2.94 -0.10
C ASP A 194 12.36 1.66 -0.76
N ARG A 195 11.06 1.41 -0.61
CA ARG A 195 10.38 0.24 -1.18
C ARG A 195 9.08 0.65 -1.86
N PRO A 196 8.70 -0.02 -2.97
CA PRO A 196 7.43 0.24 -3.63
C PRO A 196 6.24 0.12 -2.69
N ASN A 197 5.31 1.06 -2.74
CA ASN A 197 4.05 0.95 -2.04
C ASN A 197 3.00 0.31 -2.96
N PRO A 198 2.42 -0.87 -2.62
CA PRO A 198 1.44 -1.57 -3.46
C PRO A 198 0.09 -0.82 -3.58
N ASN A 199 -0.21 0.11 -2.66
CA ASN A 199 -1.41 0.95 -2.66
C ASN A 199 -1.10 2.43 -2.96
N ALA A 200 0.00 2.74 -3.65
CA ALA A 200 0.38 4.13 -3.96
C ALA A 200 -0.51 4.79 -5.01
N HIS A 201 -1.26 4.03 -5.79
CA HIS A 201 -2.03 4.47 -6.95
C HIS A 201 -3.26 5.32 -6.60
N TYR A 202 -3.60 5.47 -5.31
CA TYR A 202 -4.71 6.32 -4.86
C TYR A 202 -4.46 6.95 -3.49
N VAL A 203 -5.22 8.01 -3.21
CA VAL A 203 -5.24 8.73 -1.93
C VAL A 203 -6.70 8.83 -1.51
N ASP A 204 -7.06 8.26 -0.34
CA ASP A 204 -8.48 8.22 0.06
C ASP A 204 -8.69 7.95 1.55
N GLY A 205 -9.91 8.23 1.99
CA GLY A 205 -10.41 7.97 3.33
C GLY A 205 -10.31 9.18 4.28
N PRO A 206 -10.91 9.08 5.47
CA PRO A 206 -10.95 10.17 6.43
C PRO A 206 -9.56 10.53 6.95
N MET A 207 -9.33 11.83 7.15
CA MET A 207 -8.12 12.36 7.76
C MET A 207 -8.06 12.02 9.25
N LEU A 208 -6.84 11.85 9.77
CA LEU A 208 -6.65 11.73 11.22
C LEU A 208 -6.85 13.08 11.89
N GLU A 209 -7.76 13.16 12.85
CA GLU A 209 -7.90 14.27 13.79
C GLU A 209 -6.87 14.15 14.91
N THR A 210 -6.31 15.27 15.34
CA THR A 210 -5.17 15.31 16.29
C THR A 210 -5.49 14.64 17.64
N GLU A 211 -6.74 14.74 18.11
CA GLU A 211 -7.21 14.14 19.36
C GLU A 211 -7.24 12.58 19.33
N HIS A 212 -7.24 12.01 18.13
CA HIS A 212 -7.24 10.55 17.94
C HIS A 212 -5.83 9.99 17.63
N LYS A 213 -4.78 10.82 17.79
CA LYS A 213 -3.39 10.36 17.62
C LYS A 213 -3.08 9.15 18.46
N SER A 214 -2.44 8.17 17.82
CA SER A 214 -1.99 6.93 18.46
C SER A 214 -0.87 6.29 17.65
N PHE A 215 -0.35 5.16 18.08
CA PHE A 215 0.67 4.43 17.30
C PHE A 215 0.14 3.89 15.96
N ILE A 216 -1.17 3.63 15.84
CA ILE A 216 -1.83 3.24 14.57
C ILE A 216 -2.38 4.44 13.77
N GLY A 217 -2.06 5.66 14.17
CA GLY A 217 -2.47 6.90 13.52
C GLY A 217 -1.68 8.07 14.10
N MET A 218 -0.47 8.31 13.58
CA MET A 218 0.46 9.25 14.19
C MET A 218 0.36 10.66 13.60
N HIS A 219 0.07 10.77 12.31
CA HIS A 219 0.12 12.03 11.57
C HIS A 219 -1.22 12.34 10.93
N LYS A 220 -1.49 13.64 10.70
CA LYS A 220 -2.68 14.13 10.00
C LYS A 220 -2.61 13.80 8.51
N VAL A 221 -2.90 12.54 8.19
CA VAL A 221 -2.95 12.00 6.82
C VAL A 221 -4.22 11.16 6.64
N PRO A 222 -4.68 10.94 5.39
CA PRO A 222 -5.82 10.06 5.13
C PRO A 222 -5.48 8.60 5.40
N VAL A 223 -6.47 7.72 5.36
CA VAL A 223 -6.25 6.27 5.55
C VAL A 223 -5.28 5.72 4.52
N VAL A 224 -5.46 6.07 3.25
CA VAL A 224 -4.52 5.74 2.16
C VAL A 224 -3.84 7.01 1.71
N TYR A 225 -2.55 7.12 1.96
CA TYR A 225 -1.80 8.36 1.73
C TYR A 225 -1.02 8.39 0.41
N GLY A 226 -0.98 7.27 -0.34
CA GLY A 226 -0.42 7.22 -1.69
C GLY A 226 1.06 7.59 -1.80
N MET A 227 1.90 7.24 -0.83
CA MET A 227 3.34 7.55 -0.80
C MET A 227 4.13 6.31 -0.43
N THR A 228 5.39 6.24 -0.86
CA THR A 228 6.34 5.25 -0.34
C THR A 228 6.81 5.62 1.07
N ILE A 229 7.45 4.67 1.76
CA ILE A 229 7.99 4.91 3.10
C ILE A 229 9.08 6.00 3.10
N GLY A 230 9.88 6.10 2.02
CA GLY A 230 10.89 7.13 1.86
C GLY A 230 10.29 8.51 1.64
N GLU A 231 9.27 8.64 0.79
CA GLU A 231 8.51 9.88 0.59
C GLU A 231 7.84 10.33 1.89
N TYR A 232 7.26 9.37 2.63
CA TYR A 232 6.64 9.64 3.92
C TYR A 232 7.65 10.16 4.94
N GLY A 233 8.85 9.59 4.99
CA GLY A 233 9.96 10.10 5.82
C GLY A 233 10.35 11.54 5.48
N LYS A 234 10.42 11.88 4.18
CA LYS A 234 10.64 13.28 3.75
C LYS A 234 9.53 14.21 4.23
N MET A 235 8.26 13.74 4.18
CA MET A 235 7.11 14.52 4.66
C MET A 235 7.15 14.71 6.19
N ILE A 236 7.48 13.69 6.98
CA ILE A 236 7.68 13.83 8.44
C ILE A 236 8.66 14.94 8.74
N ASN A 237 9.79 14.96 8.04
CA ASN A 237 10.84 15.93 8.24
C ASN A 237 10.40 17.34 7.76
N GLY A 238 9.88 17.43 6.54
CA GLY A 238 9.52 18.70 5.92
C GLY A 238 8.33 19.41 6.56
N GLU A 239 7.36 18.66 7.08
CA GLU A 239 6.22 19.20 7.82
C GLU A 239 6.53 19.35 9.33
N LYS A 240 7.77 19.10 9.76
CA LYS A 240 8.26 19.29 11.13
C LYS A 240 7.47 18.50 12.19
N TRP A 241 7.12 17.26 11.86
CA TRP A 241 6.27 16.44 12.73
C TRP A 241 7.02 15.77 13.89
N LEU A 242 8.35 15.81 13.91
CA LEU A 242 9.15 15.31 15.02
C LEU A 242 9.00 16.23 16.25
N LYS A 243 9.20 15.66 17.43
CA LYS A 243 9.10 16.43 18.70
C LYS A 243 10.02 17.64 18.68
N ASN A 244 9.51 18.79 19.15
CA ASN A 244 10.19 20.07 19.14
C ASN A 244 10.64 20.55 17.75
N GLU A 245 9.98 20.08 16.70
CA GLU A 245 10.27 20.41 15.29
C GLU A 245 11.73 20.11 14.86
N ILE A 246 12.41 19.21 15.57
CA ILE A 246 13.78 18.81 15.22
C ILE A 246 13.80 18.18 13.83
N GLN A 247 14.95 18.26 13.16
CA GLN A 247 15.15 17.72 11.81
C GLN A 247 16.08 16.51 11.89
N CYS A 248 15.69 15.44 11.24
CA CYS A 248 16.53 14.26 11.06
C CYS A 248 17.48 14.50 9.86
N ASP A 249 18.76 14.16 9.99
CA ASP A 249 19.68 14.05 8.85
C ASP A 249 19.27 12.82 8.03
N LEU A 250 18.31 13.03 7.11
CA LEU A 250 17.62 12.00 6.35
C LEU A 250 18.15 11.91 4.92
N THR A 251 18.65 10.75 4.54
CA THR A 251 18.93 10.39 3.14
C THR A 251 17.99 9.28 2.71
N VAL A 252 17.27 9.46 1.59
CA VAL A 252 16.43 8.42 0.97
C VAL A 252 17.11 7.93 -0.30
N ILE A 253 17.31 6.62 -0.41
CA ILE A 253 17.69 5.96 -1.67
C ILE A 253 16.38 5.55 -2.37
N PRO A 254 16.08 6.11 -3.55
CA PRO A 254 14.82 5.81 -4.23
C PRO A 254 14.83 4.44 -4.91
N ASN A 255 13.63 3.92 -5.18
CA ASN A 255 13.43 2.79 -6.08
C ASN A 255 13.77 3.19 -7.52
N LYS A 256 14.19 2.23 -8.33
CA LYS A 256 14.42 2.46 -9.77
C LYS A 256 13.31 1.80 -10.59
N ASN A 257 12.89 2.48 -11.67
CA ASN A 257 11.82 2.04 -12.58
C ASN A 257 10.46 1.87 -11.88
N TYR A 258 10.20 2.61 -10.84
CA TYR A 258 8.94 2.62 -10.09
C TYR A 258 8.22 3.95 -10.27
N THR A 259 6.91 3.89 -10.38
CA THR A 259 5.96 5.01 -10.29
C THR A 259 4.86 4.64 -9.31
N HIS A 260 4.06 5.59 -8.85
CA HIS A 260 2.93 5.31 -7.97
C HIS A 260 1.87 4.40 -8.64
N ASN A 261 1.81 4.38 -9.97
CA ASN A 261 0.91 3.53 -10.75
C ASN A 261 1.50 2.16 -11.09
N SER A 262 2.74 1.88 -10.70
CA SER A 262 3.37 0.58 -10.96
C SER A 262 2.66 -0.54 -10.22
N SER A 263 2.36 -1.63 -10.92
CA SER A 263 1.96 -2.88 -10.27
C SER A 263 3.20 -3.52 -9.63
N TYR A 264 3.13 -3.85 -8.35
CA TYR A 264 4.24 -4.48 -7.64
C TYR A 264 3.72 -5.49 -6.63
N SER A 265 3.95 -6.76 -6.90
CA SER A 265 3.68 -7.86 -5.96
C SER A 265 4.82 -7.97 -4.96
N LEU A 266 4.48 -7.99 -3.67
CA LEU A 266 5.49 -8.08 -2.63
C LEU A 266 6.13 -9.48 -2.62
N PRO A 267 7.46 -9.58 -2.73
CA PRO A 267 8.15 -10.87 -2.76
C PRO A 267 8.11 -11.61 -1.42
N VAL A 268 7.85 -10.89 -0.34
CA VAL A 268 7.68 -11.41 1.01
C VAL A 268 6.44 -10.78 1.63
N LYS A 269 5.57 -11.59 2.22
CA LYS A 269 4.39 -11.09 2.95
C LYS A 269 4.81 -10.08 4.04
N PRO A 270 4.20 -8.88 4.06
CA PRO A 270 4.60 -7.82 4.99
C PRO A 270 4.15 -8.09 6.42
N SER A 271 3.13 -8.94 6.59
CA SER A 271 2.57 -9.40 7.86
C SER A 271 2.08 -10.84 7.71
N PRO A 272 2.06 -11.64 8.79
CA PRO A 272 1.42 -12.96 8.77
C PRO A 272 -0.03 -12.94 8.28
N ASN A 273 -0.73 -11.80 8.45
CA ASN A 273 -2.13 -11.63 8.07
C ASN A 273 -2.36 -10.92 6.72
N LEU A 274 -1.31 -10.62 5.97
CA LEU A 274 -1.41 -10.06 4.61
C LEU A 274 -0.67 -10.98 3.63
N PRO A 275 -1.27 -12.14 3.28
CA PRO A 275 -0.56 -13.21 2.58
C PRO A 275 -0.29 -12.94 1.10
N ASN A 276 -1.05 -12.04 0.45
CA ASN A 276 -0.99 -11.79 -0.99
C ASN A 276 -1.48 -10.39 -1.39
N ASP A 277 -1.37 -10.06 -2.67
CA ASP A 277 -1.72 -8.75 -3.22
C ASP A 277 -3.20 -8.38 -2.98
N THR A 278 -4.12 -9.34 -3.07
CA THR A 278 -5.55 -9.11 -2.82
C THR A 278 -5.78 -8.67 -1.37
N SER A 279 -5.20 -9.38 -0.40
CA SER A 279 -5.31 -9.01 1.02
C SER A 279 -4.71 -7.63 1.32
N ILE A 280 -3.58 -7.30 0.67
CA ILE A 280 -2.89 -6.01 0.82
C ILE A 280 -3.73 -4.87 0.24
N ASN A 281 -4.36 -5.08 -0.91
CA ASN A 281 -5.20 -4.06 -1.54
C ASN A 281 -6.54 -3.86 -0.81
N LEU A 282 -7.14 -4.94 -0.28
CA LEU A 282 -8.36 -4.86 0.52
C LEU A 282 -8.12 -4.33 1.94
N TYR A 283 -6.90 -4.44 2.46
CA TYR A 283 -6.57 -4.08 3.84
C TYR A 283 -7.01 -2.67 4.26
N PRO A 284 -6.83 -1.59 3.48
CA PRO A 284 -7.30 -0.25 3.86
C PRO A 284 -8.80 -0.19 4.11
N SER A 285 -9.60 -0.94 3.35
CA SER A 285 -11.07 -0.98 3.48
C SER A 285 -11.51 -1.92 4.62
N LEU A 286 -10.86 -3.07 4.76
CA LEU A 286 -11.30 -4.11 5.69
C LEU A 286 -10.76 -3.93 7.12
N CYS A 287 -9.69 -3.18 7.32
CA CYS A 287 -9.09 -3.01 8.64
C CYS A 287 -10.03 -2.30 9.63
N PHE A 288 -10.99 -1.51 9.18
CA PHE A 288 -12.02 -0.92 10.03
C PHE A 288 -12.82 -1.96 10.83
N PHE A 289 -13.03 -3.15 10.26
CA PHE A 289 -13.72 -4.25 10.93
C PHE A 289 -12.99 -4.77 12.18
N GLU A 290 -11.71 -4.51 12.33
CA GLU A 290 -11.02 -4.84 13.58
C GLU A 290 -11.57 -4.03 14.77
N GLY A 291 -12.16 -2.85 14.49
CA GLY A 291 -12.90 -2.03 15.44
C GLY A 291 -14.39 -2.38 15.56
N THR A 292 -14.84 -3.52 15.05
CA THR A 292 -16.23 -3.99 15.09
C THR A 292 -16.35 -5.40 15.64
N ASN A 293 -17.57 -5.95 15.65
CA ASN A 293 -17.82 -7.36 15.98
C ASN A 293 -17.79 -8.30 14.75
N VAL A 294 -17.23 -7.88 13.64
CA VAL A 294 -17.07 -8.67 12.41
C VAL A 294 -15.63 -9.18 12.30
N SER A 295 -15.44 -10.43 11.87
CA SER A 295 -14.14 -11.02 11.57
C SER A 295 -13.68 -10.64 10.15
N VAL A 296 -12.39 -10.39 9.99
CA VAL A 296 -11.71 -10.18 8.69
C VAL A 296 -10.92 -11.41 8.25
N GLY A 297 -11.34 -12.59 8.68
CA GLY A 297 -10.71 -13.84 8.28
C GLY A 297 -9.38 -14.16 8.96
N ARG A 298 -8.95 -13.41 9.98
CA ARG A 298 -7.81 -13.85 10.81
C ARG A 298 -8.14 -15.21 11.42
N GLY A 299 -7.19 -16.12 11.46
CA GLY A 299 -7.42 -17.51 11.86
C GLY A 299 -7.99 -18.39 10.74
N THR A 300 -7.92 -17.93 9.47
CA THR A 300 -8.20 -18.71 8.27
C THR A 300 -7.02 -18.64 7.30
N SER A 301 -7.10 -19.27 6.14
CA SER A 301 -6.14 -19.10 5.04
C SER A 301 -6.42 -17.88 4.15
N LYS A 302 -7.51 -17.13 4.42
CA LYS A 302 -7.97 -15.97 3.64
C LYS A 302 -8.05 -14.68 4.47
N GLN A 303 -6.99 -14.40 5.25
CA GLN A 303 -6.90 -13.18 6.07
C GLN A 303 -7.06 -11.94 5.19
N PHE A 304 -7.91 -10.99 5.63
CA PHE A 304 -8.27 -9.77 4.91
C PHE A 304 -8.76 -10.00 3.47
N GLN A 305 -9.35 -11.19 3.21
CA GLN A 305 -10.00 -11.56 1.96
C GLN A 305 -11.40 -12.13 2.19
N VAL A 306 -11.77 -12.38 3.45
CA VAL A 306 -13.12 -12.75 3.85
C VAL A 306 -13.55 -11.87 5.01
N VAL A 307 -14.84 -11.55 5.06
CA VAL A 307 -15.47 -10.82 6.17
C VAL A 307 -16.74 -11.54 6.59
N GLY A 308 -16.99 -11.65 7.89
CA GLY A 308 -18.16 -12.35 8.39
C GLY A 308 -18.31 -12.28 9.90
N SER A 309 -19.54 -12.59 10.35
CA SER A 309 -19.89 -12.59 11.77
C SER A 309 -20.89 -13.72 12.06
N PRO A 310 -20.88 -14.31 13.25
CA PRO A 310 -21.91 -15.26 13.67
C PRO A 310 -23.24 -14.59 14.05
N PHE A 311 -23.28 -13.24 14.06
CA PHE A 311 -24.43 -12.48 14.56
C PHE A 311 -25.26 -11.82 13.45
N HIS A 312 -24.75 -11.81 12.20
CA HIS A 312 -25.37 -11.08 11.10
C HIS A 312 -25.73 -12.04 9.99
N HIS A 313 -27.03 -12.17 9.73
CA HIS A 313 -27.56 -12.88 8.59
C HIS A 313 -27.82 -11.85 7.48
N LEU A 314 -26.84 -11.70 6.57
CA LEU A 314 -27.03 -10.94 5.35
C LEU A 314 -27.90 -11.77 4.40
N GLU A 315 -28.98 -11.25 3.88
CA GLU A 315 -29.95 -12.02 3.04
C GLU A 315 -29.32 -12.69 1.81
N ASN A 316 -28.21 -12.12 1.32
CA ASN A 316 -27.54 -12.56 0.10
C ASN A 316 -26.16 -13.22 0.34
N HIS A 317 -25.77 -13.50 1.59
CA HIS A 317 -24.47 -14.13 1.82
C HIS A 317 -24.51 -15.60 1.44
N LYS A 318 -23.51 -16.02 0.66
CA LYS A 318 -23.36 -17.42 0.24
C LYS A 318 -22.07 -18.05 0.75
N TYR A 319 -21.40 -17.39 1.69
CA TYR A 319 -20.11 -17.82 2.16
C TYR A 319 -20.07 -17.87 3.68
N SER A 320 -19.48 -18.92 4.22
CA SER A 320 -19.20 -19.03 5.64
C SER A 320 -17.76 -19.52 5.89
N PHE A 321 -17.24 -19.19 7.04
CA PHE A 321 -15.91 -19.65 7.49
C PHE A 321 -15.88 -19.73 9.03
N THR A 322 -14.97 -20.55 9.54
CA THR A 322 -14.79 -20.71 10.99
C THR A 322 -13.34 -20.37 11.35
N PRO A 323 -13.09 -19.22 12.02
CA PRO A 323 -11.75 -18.86 12.49
C PRO A 323 -11.21 -19.89 13.48
N LYS A 324 -9.94 -20.29 13.33
CA LYS A 324 -9.21 -21.16 14.23
C LYS A 324 -7.81 -20.57 14.49
N PRO A 325 -7.22 -20.79 15.66
CA PRO A 325 -5.85 -20.34 15.93
C PRO A 325 -4.87 -20.83 14.85
N ASN A 326 -4.06 -19.89 14.35
CA ASN A 326 -3.00 -20.16 13.37
C ASN A 326 -1.82 -19.20 13.57
N GLU A 327 -0.79 -19.33 12.72
CA GLU A 327 0.31 -18.36 12.66
C GLU A 327 -0.24 -16.97 12.26
N GLY A 328 0.01 -15.95 13.09
CA GLY A 328 -0.49 -14.59 12.90
C GLY A 328 -1.83 -14.30 13.58
N ALA A 329 -2.51 -15.31 14.15
CA ALA A 329 -3.76 -15.13 14.89
C ALA A 329 -3.93 -16.23 15.96
N LYS A 330 -3.25 -16.08 17.11
CA LYS A 330 -3.36 -17.02 18.25
C LYS A 330 -4.77 -17.03 18.85
N TYR A 331 -5.45 -15.89 18.83
CA TYR A 331 -6.80 -15.69 19.39
C TYR A 331 -7.66 -14.94 18.36
N PRO A 332 -8.08 -15.60 17.27
CA PRO A 332 -8.87 -14.94 16.25
C PRO A 332 -10.26 -14.56 16.77
N LYS A 333 -10.79 -13.44 16.30
CA LYS A 333 -12.16 -13.03 16.59
C LYS A 333 -13.13 -14.11 16.13
N HIS A 334 -14.09 -14.48 16.99
CA HIS A 334 -15.07 -15.56 16.77
C HIS A 334 -14.44 -16.96 16.62
N GLU A 335 -13.36 -17.23 17.36
CA GLU A 335 -12.72 -18.54 17.38
C GLU A 335 -13.73 -19.68 17.52
N ASN A 336 -13.64 -20.69 16.65
CA ASN A 336 -14.51 -21.87 16.59
C ASN A 336 -16.02 -21.58 16.38
N LYS A 337 -16.39 -20.35 15.96
CA LYS A 337 -17.77 -20.02 15.59
C LYS A 337 -17.87 -19.84 14.07
N GLU A 338 -18.93 -20.39 13.50
CA GLU A 338 -19.22 -20.15 12.09
C GLU A 338 -19.62 -18.70 11.89
N CYS A 339 -18.92 -18.03 10.96
CA CYS A 339 -19.14 -16.64 10.57
C CYS A 339 -19.73 -16.63 9.15
N PHE A 340 -20.78 -15.87 8.96
CA PHE A 340 -21.48 -15.71 7.68
C PHE A 340 -21.15 -14.35 7.07
N GLY A 341 -20.92 -14.31 5.75
CA GLY A 341 -20.55 -13.06 5.08
C GLY A 341 -20.05 -13.23 3.66
N TYR A 342 -18.93 -12.60 3.32
CA TYR A 342 -18.40 -12.53 1.95
C TYR A 342 -17.00 -13.14 1.81
N ASP A 343 -16.80 -13.80 0.67
CA ASP A 343 -15.47 -14.12 0.14
C ASP A 343 -15.09 -13.06 -0.91
N LEU A 344 -14.11 -12.25 -0.59
CA LEU A 344 -13.60 -11.16 -1.40
C LEU A 344 -12.27 -11.52 -2.10
N SER A 345 -11.87 -12.80 -2.07
CA SER A 345 -10.57 -13.23 -2.62
C SER A 345 -10.48 -13.07 -4.14
N SER A 346 -11.61 -12.92 -4.83
CA SER A 346 -11.69 -12.64 -6.27
C SER A 346 -12.12 -11.20 -6.60
N GLU A 347 -12.15 -10.30 -5.59
CA GLU A 347 -12.49 -8.91 -5.79
C GLU A 347 -11.47 -8.23 -6.71
N LYS A 348 -11.96 -7.34 -7.56
CA LYS A 348 -11.08 -6.52 -8.40
C LYS A 348 -10.23 -5.60 -7.55
N LYS A 349 -9.03 -5.30 -8.03
CA LYS A 349 -8.14 -4.33 -7.37
C LYS A 349 -8.89 -3.01 -7.18
N LEU A 350 -8.99 -2.58 -5.91
CA LEU A 350 -9.60 -1.31 -5.54
C LEU A 350 -8.63 -0.16 -5.86
N ASP A 351 -9.18 0.92 -6.38
CA ASP A 351 -8.52 2.20 -6.63
C ASP A 351 -9.05 3.33 -5.73
N GLN A 352 -9.88 2.95 -4.77
CA GLN A 352 -10.44 3.80 -3.71
C GLN A 352 -10.78 2.97 -2.47
N LEU A 353 -10.90 3.63 -1.32
CA LEU A 353 -11.38 3.01 -0.09
C LEU A 353 -12.85 2.61 -0.25
N SER A 354 -13.22 1.37 0.07
CA SER A 354 -14.62 0.95 0.05
C SER A 354 -15.18 0.83 1.47
N LEU A 355 -16.29 1.50 1.73
CA LEU A 355 -17.09 1.38 2.94
C LEU A 355 -18.31 0.47 2.76
N LYS A 356 -18.55 -0.02 1.53
CA LYS A 356 -19.71 -0.82 1.16
C LYS A 356 -19.98 -1.93 2.17
N TRP A 357 -19.01 -2.80 2.38
CA TRP A 357 -19.18 -3.95 3.27
C TRP A 357 -19.39 -3.52 4.73
N LEU A 358 -18.71 -2.46 5.18
CA LEU A 358 -18.85 -1.95 6.54
C LEU A 358 -20.27 -1.44 6.81
N ILE A 359 -20.84 -0.69 5.86
CA ILE A 359 -22.21 -0.17 5.92
C ILE A 359 -23.22 -1.31 5.85
N GLU A 360 -23.03 -2.29 4.96
CA GLU A 360 -23.91 -3.47 4.83
C GLU A 360 -23.97 -4.27 6.14
N PHE A 361 -22.81 -4.55 6.76
CA PHE A 361 -22.76 -5.26 8.05
C PHE A 361 -23.37 -4.46 9.18
N TYR A 362 -23.20 -3.14 9.19
CA TYR A 362 -23.83 -2.29 10.20
C TYR A 362 -25.35 -2.28 10.05
N ASN A 363 -25.88 -2.17 8.84
CA ASN A 363 -27.33 -2.21 8.59
C ASN A 363 -27.93 -3.55 9.01
N ALA A 364 -27.33 -4.67 8.63
CA ALA A 364 -27.75 -5.99 9.08
C ALA A 364 -27.70 -6.14 10.60
N HIS A 365 -26.68 -5.58 11.25
CA HIS A 365 -26.59 -5.52 12.71
C HIS A 365 -27.77 -4.75 13.34
N LYS A 366 -28.07 -3.57 12.80
CA LYS A 366 -29.19 -2.72 13.27
C LYS A 366 -30.53 -3.44 13.19
N GLU A 367 -30.72 -4.32 12.22
CA GLU A 367 -31.96 -5.07 12.02
C GLU A 367 -32.06 -6.29 12.93
N HIS A 368 -30.97 -7.08 13.07
CA HIS A 368 -31.01 -8.43 13.62
C HIS A 368 -30.29 -8.62 14.95
N SER A 369 -29.48 -7.66 15.38
CA SER A 369 -28.56 -7.86 16.53
C SER A 369 -28.40 -6.66 17.45
N LYS A 370 -29.48 -5.87 17.66
CA LYS A 370 -29.46 -4.61 18.42
C LYS A 370 -28.89 -4.71 19.83
N GLU A 371 -28.93 -5.87 20.45
CA GLU A 371 -28.42 -6.12 21.80
C GLU A 371 -26.89 -6.26 21.84
N LYS A 372 -26.22 -6.37 20.70
CA LYS A 372 -24.76 -6.49 20.58
C LYS A 372 -24.14 -5.14 20.21
N VAL A 373 -22.95 -4.89 20.70
CA VAL A 373 -22.18 -3.72 20.28
C VAL A 373 -21.56 -4.01 18.92
N PHE A 374 -21.79 -3.15 17.93
CA PHE A 374 -21.14 -3.26 16.62
C PHE A 374 -19.79 -2.58 16.61
N PHE A 375 -19.72 -1.27 16.86
CA PHE A 375 -18.48 -0.51 16.96
C PHE A 375 -17.88 -0.59 18.36
N THR A 376 -16.60 -0.90 18.45
CA THR A 376 -15.83 -0.83 19.69
C THR A 376 -15.07 0.50 19.75
N SER A 377 -14.53 0.86 20.91
CA SER A 377 -13.68 2.07 21.06
C SER A 377 -12.42 2.04 20.16
N PHE A 378 -12.07 0.90 19.61
CA PHE A 378 -10.95 0.77 18.66
C PHE A 378 -11.29 1.32 17.27
N PHE A 379 -12.57 1.34 16.88
CA PHE A 379 -12.98 1.85 15.58
C PHE A 379 -12.56 3.30 15.34
N THR A 380 -12.81 4.18 16.31
CA THR A 380 -12.41 5.59 16.22
C THR A 380 -10.90 5.77 16.03
N LYS A 381 -10.08 4.91 16.64
CA LYS A 381 -8.62 4.94 16.46
C LYS A 381 -8.21 4.55 15.04
N LEU A 382 -8.90 3.58 14.43
CA LEU A 382 -8.67 3.18 13.03
C LEU A 382 -9.16 4.26 12.07
N ALA A 383 -10.38 4.76 12.28
CA ALA A 383 -10.96 5.84 11.45
C ALA A 383 -10.17 7.15 11.59
N GLY A 384 -9.60 7.41 12.77
CA GLY A 384 -8.92 8.67 13.08
C GLY A 384 -9.86 9.84 13.33
N THR A 385 -11.16 9.56 13.40
CA THR A 385 -12.26 10.51 13.65
C THR A 385 -13.46 9.77 14.22
N LYS A 386 -14.31 10.44 14.96
CA LYS A 386 -15.64 9.94 15.37
C LYS A 386 -16.65 10.05 14.24
N LEU A 387 -16.44 11.02 13.36
CA LEU A 387 -17.41 11.39 12.33
C LEU A 387 -17.82 10.19 11.44
N LEU A 388 -16.88 9.32 11.07
CA LEU A 388 -17.17 8.15 10.23
C LEU A 388 -18.19 7.21 10.89
N GLN A 389 -18.05 6.95 12.19
CA GLN A 389 -19.01 6.13 12.93
C GLN A 389 -20.38 6.80 12.97
N GLU A 390 -20.43 8.08 13.31
CA GLU A 390 -21.67 8.86 13.39
C GLU A 390 -22.41 8.91 12.05
N GLN A 391 -21.68 9.06 10.94
CA GLN A 391 -22.25 9.05 9.60
C GLN A 391 -22.89 7.70 9.24
N ILE A 392 -22.21 6.60 9.53
CA ILE A 392 -22.74 5.24 9.31
C ILE A 392 -23.97 5.01 10.19
N GLU A 393 -23.93 5.39 11.46
CA GLU A 393 -25.04 5.26 12.42
C GLU A 393 -26.26 6.07 12.00
N ASN A 394 -26.07 7.23 11.37
CA ASN A 394 -27.10 8.08 10.81
C ASN A 394 -27.61 7.61 9.45
N GLY A 395 -27.06 6.53 8.89
CA GLY A 395 -27.53 5.90 7.65
C GLY A 395 -27.10 6.61 6.37
N LEU A 396 -25.99 7.37 6.39
CA LEU A 396 -25.43 7.95 5.18
C LEU A 396 -24.90 6.86 4.26
N SER A 397 -25.09 7.07 2.96
CA SER A 397 -24.50 6.23 1.91
C SER A 397 -22.97 6.39 1.84
N GLU A 398 -22.27 5.43 1.22
CA GLU A 398 -20.84 5.53 0.99
C GLU A 398 -20.46 6.81 0.21
N GLU A 399 -21.27 7.21 -0.78
CA GLU A 399 -21.04 8.40 -1.58
C GLU A 399 -21.18 9.69 -0.77
N GLU A 400 -22.22 9.80 0.06
CA GLU A 400 -22.41 10.95 0.96
C GLU A 400 -21.24 11.05 1.95
N ILE A 401 -20.84 9.95 2.57
CA ILE A 401 -19.70 9.91 3.49
C ILE A 401 -18.43 10.34 2.75
N ARG A 402 -18.17 9.81 1.56
CA ARG A 402 -16.99 10.14 0.75
C ARG A 402 -16.88 11.61 0.42
N THR A 403 -17.99 12.31 0.17
CA THR A 403 -17.99 13.75 -0.11
C THR A 403 -17.44 14.57 1.05
N THR A 404 -17.59 14.10 2.30
CA THR A 404 -17.20 14.85 3.49
C THR A 404 -15.69 15.02 3.67
N TRP A 405 -14.88 14.14 3.12
CA TRP A 405 -13.42 14.24 3.23
C TRP A 405 -12.70 14.74 1.96
N GLN A 406 -13.44 15.03 0.86
CA GLN A 406 -12.82 15.43 -0.41
C GLN A 406 -11.98 16.69 -0.29
N LYS A 407 -12.46 17.71 0.43
CA LYS A 407 -11.72 18.95 0.65
C LYS A 407 -10.38 18.69 1.35
N ASP A 408 -10.40 17.88 2.40
CA ASP A 408 -9.21 17.55 3.16
C ASP A 408 -8.21 16.72 2.33
N LEU A 409 -8.72 15.82 1.47
CA LEU A 409 -7.86 15.07 0.54
C LEU A 409 -7.17 15.98 -0.47
N GLU A 410 -7.86 17.00 -1.02
CA GLU A 410 -7.26 17.96 -1.95
C GLU A 410 -6.18 18.80 -1.25
N GLU A 411 -6.37 19.18 0.00
CA GLU A 411 -5.36 19.87 0.80
C GLU A 411 -4.16 18.95 1.07
N PHE A 412 -4.41 17.71 1.45
CA PHE A 412 -3.35 16.73 1.68
C PHE A 412 -2.54 16.44 0.40
N LYS A 413 -3.19 16.30 -0.75
CA LYS A 413 -2.51 16.08 -2.04
C LYS A 413 -1.53 17.21 -2.36
N LYS A 414 -1.85 18.46 -2.01
CA LYS A 414 -0.93 19.60 -2.17
C LYS A 414 0.29 19.51 -1.25
N VAL A 415 0.09 19.06 0.00
CA VAL A 415 1.20 18.81 0.94
C VAL A 415 2.06 17.64 0.43
N ARG A 416 1.42 16.51 0.09
CA ARG A 416 2.06 15.30 -0.43
C ARG A 416 2.96 15.60 -1.62
N ALA A 417 2.50 16.42 -2.58
CA ALA A 417 3.21 16.74 -3.82
C ALA A 417 4.62 17.33 -3.59
N LYS A 418 4.88 17.97 -2.46
CA LYS A 418 6.19 18.54 -2.11
C LYS A 418 7.26 17.47 -1.85
N TYR A 419 6.84 16.23 -1.54
CA TYR A 419 7.72 15.18 -1.02
C TYR A 419 7.84 13.97 -1.95
N LEU A 420 7.11 13.97 -3.06
CA LEU A 420 7.14 12.86 -4.02
C LEU A 420 8.52 12.73 -4.68
N LEU A 421 8.93 11.49 -4.87
CA LEU A 421 10.14 11.06 -5.57
C LEU A 421 9.82 10.41 -6.91
N TYR A 422 8.57 10.02 -7.10
CA TYR A 422 8.08 9.25 -8.24
C TYR A 422 6.86 9.91 -8.87
N GLU A 423 6.64 9.62 -10.16
CA GLU A 423 5.47 10.05 -10.93
C GLU A 423 4.21 9.24 -10.58
#